data_e6a015af530826b4f43a77ec73cc61c0
#
_entry.id   e6a015af530826b4f43a77ec73cc61c0
#
_cell.length_a   1.000
_cell.length_b   1.000
_cell.length_c   1.000
_cell.angle_alpha   90.00
_cell.angle_beta   90.00
_cell.angle_gamma   90.00
#
_symmetry.space_group_name_H-M   'P 1'
#
loop_
_entity.id
_entity.type
_entity.pdbx_description
1 polymer ?
#
loop_
_entity_poly.entity_id
_entity_poly.type
_entity_poly.pdbx_seq_one_letter_code
_entity_poly.pdbx_strand_id
1 'polypeptide(L)'
;MEKNNDYLEKLVHINRITKVVKGGRRFGFSALVVVGNQNGKIGIAHAKAKQVPDAIRKANDLARRNLIQISLREGRTIHHDTFGKDGAGKIKLRSAPKGTGIIAGGPVRAVCEVLGIKDIVAKSMGTANPHNVIRACMKALTKQHSPKHISLIRSKKISEIIEKRG
;
A
#
# COMPACT_ATOMS: atom_id res chain seq x y z
N MET A 1 -8.13 21.77 -18.40
CA MET A 1 -8.85 20.48 -18.36
C MET A 1 -8.23 19.63 -17.26
N GLU A 2 -8.77 19.71 -16.06
CA GLU A 2 -8.39 18.82 -14.96
C GLU A 2 -8.87 17.42 -15.34
N LYS A 3 -7.93 16.50 -15.57
CA LYS A 3 -8.24 15.09 -15.63
C LYS A 3 -8.77 14.72 -14.25
N ASN A 4 -10.06 14.49 -14.11
CA ASN A 4 -10.63 13.77 -12.98
C ASN A 4 -9.93 12.42 -12.92
N ASN A 5 -8.82 12.35 -12.21
CA ASN A 5 -8.21 11.10 -11.84
C ASN A 5 -9.13 10.51 -10.76
N ASP A 6 -10.00 9.62 -11.14
CA ASP A 6 -10.83 8.86 -10.22
C ASP A 6 -9.92 7.98 -9.37
N TYR A 7 -9.53 8.54 -8.22
CA TYR A 7 -8.77 7.79 -7.24
C TYR A 7 -9.73 6.92 -6.43
N LEU A 8 -9.47 5.63 -6.39
CA LEU A 8 -10.14 4.72 -5.48
C LEU A 8 -9.62 4.96 -4.06
N GLU A 9 -10.54 5.21 -3.14
CA GLU A 9 -10.24 5.44 -1.73
C GLU A 9 -10.76 4.27 -0.90
N LYS A 10 -9.93 3.72 -0.02
CA LYS A 10 -10.33 2.68 0.92
C LYS A 10 -9.95 3.04 2.34
N LEU A 11 -10.95 3.05 3.20
CA LEU A 11 -10.78 3.14 4.63
C LEU A 11 -10.31 1.78 5.16
N VAL A 12 -9.14 1.76 5.81
CA VAL A 12 -8.56 0.54 6.38
C VAL A 12 -8.92 0.35 7.83
N HIS A 13 -8.82 1.43 8.61
CA HIS A 13 -9.04 1.34 10.06
C HIS A 13 -9.47 2.68 10.65
N ILE A 14 -10.41 2.62 11.60
CA ILE A 14 -10.84 3.76 12.42
C ILE A 14 -10.66 3.39 13.88
N ASN A 15 -10.04 4.28 14.65
CA ASN A 15 -9.92 4.17 16.09
C ASN A 15 -10.50 5.40 16.78
N ARG A 16 -11.25 5.18 17.86
CA ARG A 16 -11.58 6.23 18.81
C ARG A 16 -10.36 6.51 19.69
N ILE A 17 -9.94 7.74 19.74
CA ILE A 17 -8.80 8.20 20.53
C ILE A 17 -9.27 9.15 21.63
N THR A 18 -8.55 9.19 22.73
CA THR A 18 -8.87 10.06 23.88
C THR A 18 -7.63 10.83 24.30
N LYS A 19 -7.80 12.12 24.52
CA LYS A 19 -6.80 12.99 25.17
C LYS A 19 -7.28 13.34 26.57
N VAL A 20 -6.51 12.99 27.58
CA VAL A 20 -6.78 13.36 28.97
C VAL A 20 -6.28 14.80 29.19
N VAL A 21 -7.13 15.65 29.76
CA VAL A 21 -6.86 17.05 30.10
C VAL A 21 -7.28 17.30 31.54
N LYS A 22 -6.88 18.46 32.13
CA LYS A 22 -7.22 18.81 33.54
C LYS A 22 -8.72 18.71 33.86
N GLY A 23 -9.60 19.04 32.90
CA GLY A 23 -11.08 18.99 33.06
C GLY A 23 -11.73 17.70 32.60
N GLY A 24 -11.00 16.61 32.34
CA GLY A 24 -11.57 15.33 31.90
C GLY A 24 -10.96 14.75 30.62
N ARG A 25 -11.80 14.10 29.81
CA ARG A 25 -11.36 13.41 28.58
C ARG A 25 -11.93 14.07 27.33
N ARG A 26 -11.07 14.39 26.36
CA ARG A 26 -11.49 14.85 25.04
C ARG A 26 -11.38 13.71 24.04
N PHE A 27 -12.51 13.32 23.44
CA PHE A 27 -12.60 12.27 22.45
C PHE A 27 -12.30 12.78 21.04
N GLY A 28 -11.78 11.93 20.20
CA GLY A 28 -11.57 12.13 18.78
C GLY A 28 -11.48 10.80 18.05
N PHE A 29 -11.28 10.87 16.76
CA PHE A 29 -11.17 9.70 15.88
C PHE A 29 -9.91 9.79 15.05
N SER A 30 -9.35 8.63 14.75
CA SER A 30 -8.19 8.44 13.89
C SER A 30 -8.57 7.54 12.74
N ALA A 31 -8.40 8.01 11.51
CA ALA A 31 -8.65 7.24 10.30
C ALA A 31 -7.33 6.92 9.58
N LEU A 32 -7.17 5.67 9.14
CA LEU A 32 -6.11 5.19 8.27
C LEU A 32 -6.71 4.87 6.91
N VAL A 33 -6.26 5.56 5.87
CA VAL A 33 -6.80 5.49 4.51
C VAL A 33 -5.70 5.17 3.51
N VAL A 34 -6.08 4.45 2.47
CA VAL A 34 -5.26 4.17 1.28
C VAL A 34 -5.99 4.71 0.06
N VAL A 35 -5.26 5.43 -0.80
CA VAL A 35 -5.77 6.04 -2.02
C VAL A 35 -4.90 5.65 -3.19
N GLY A 36 -5.47 5.31 -4.34
CA GLY A 36 -4.69 5.03 -5.56
C GLY A 36 -5.55 5.02 -6.81
N ASN A 37 -4.88 4.94 -7.95
CA ASN A 37 -5.50 5.05 -9.28
C ASN A 37 -5.67 3.71 -9.99
N GLN A 38 -5.51 2.59 -9.30
CA GLN A 38 -5.51 1.24 -9.88
C GLN A 38 -4.51 1.01 -11.04
N ASN A 39 -3.55 1.93 -11.20
CA ASN A 39 -2.54 1.94 -12.26
C ASN A 39 -1.12 2.11 -11.71
N GLY A 40 -0.88 1.57 -10.51
CA GLY A 40 0.42 1.58 -9.87
C GLY A 40 0.71 2.81 -9.01
N LYS A 41 -0.17 3.84 -8.93
CA LYS A 41 -0.02 4.94 -7.98
C LYS A 41 -0.79 4.66 -6.71
N ILE A 42 -0.15 4.85 -5.57
CA ILE A 42 -0.75 4.64 -4.26
C ILE A 42 -0.21 5.63 -3.24
N GLY A 43 -1.09 6.11 -2.38
CA GLY A 43 -0.77 6.95 -1.24
C GLY A 43 -1.41 6.40 0.03
N ILE A 44 -0.75 6.59 1.14
CA ILE A 44 -1.25 6.19 2.46
C ILE A 44 -1.17 7.39 3.38
N ALA A 45 -2.22 7.60 4.13
CA ALA A 45 -2.20 8.60 5.18
C ALA A 45 -3.05 8.21 6.38
N HIS A 46 -2.71 8.85 7.48
CA HIS A 46 -3.39 8.73 8.74
C HIS A 46 -3.69 10.14 9.25
N ALA A 47 -4.93 10.40 9.61
CA ALA A 47 -5.33 11.68 10.16
C ALA A 47 -6.24 11.52 11.38
N LYS A 48 -6.29 12.59 12.18
CA LYS A 48 -7.10 12.66 13.39
C LYS A 48 -8.03 13.86 13.31
N ALA A 49 -9.28 13.70 13.75
CA ALA A 49 -10.26 14.76 13.87
C ALA A 49 -11.25 14.50 15.02
N LYS A 50 -12.12 15.47 15.31
CA LYS A 50 -13.17 15.32 16.32
C LYS A 50 -14.29 14.40 15.84
N GLN A 51 -14.58 14.40 14.55
CA GLN A 51 -15.62 13.59 13.91
C GLN A 51 -14.99 12.60 12.91
N VAL A 52 -15.67 11.46 12.69
CA VAL A 52 -15.19 10.42 11.75
C VAL A 52 -15.09 10.92 10.31
N PRO A 53 -16.13 11.60 9.74
CA PRO A 53 -16.06 12.09 8.36
C PRO A 53 -14.89 13.04 8.12
N ASP A 54 -14.63 13.94 9.07
CA ASP A 54 -13.52 14.90 8.97
C ASP A 54 -12.15 14.20 9.03
N ALA A 55 -12.03 13.15 9.86
CA ALA A 55 -10.81 12.36 9.94
C ALA A 55 -10.52 11.64 8.60
N ILE A 56 -11.56 11.08 7.97
CA ILE A 56 -11.47 10.41 6.68
C ILE A 56 -11.09 11.42 5.58
N ARG A 57 -11.81 12.54 5.47
CA ARG A 57 -11.54 13.58 4.48
C ARG A 57 -10.09 14.08 4.59
N LYS A 58 -9.64 14.41 5.79
CA LYS A 58 -8.27 14.86 6.04
C LYS A 58 -7.22 13.79 5.71
N ALA A 59 -7.53 12.52 5.98
CA ALA A 59 -6.64 11.42 5.62
C ALA A 59 -6.56 11.23 4.10
N ASN A 60 -7.67 11.34 3.37
CA ASN A 60 -7.71 11.27 1.91
C ASN A 60 -6.87 12.39 1.28
N ASP A 61 -7.03 13.62 1.71
CA ASP A 61 -6.26 14.77 1.20
C ASP A 61 -4.76 14.59 1.43
N LEU A 62 -4.36 14.08 2.59
CA LEU A 62 -2.96 13.77 2.88
C LEU A 62 -2.43 12.60 2.05
N ALA A 63 -3.24 11.55 1.82
CA ALA A 63 -2.85 10.41 1.00
C ALA A 63 -2.66 10.81 -0.47
N ARG A 64 -3.52 11.66 -1.01
CA ARG A 64 -3.40 12.20 -2.38
C ARG A 64 -2.15 13.05 -2.59
N ARG A 65 -1.64 13.72 -1.55
CA ARG A 65 -0.37 14.47 -1.62
C ARG A 65 0.86 13.58 -1.60
N ASN A 66 0.75 12.38 -1.00
CA ASN A 66 1.85 11.43 -0.79
C ASN A 66 1.75 10.21 -1.71
N LEU A 67 1.42 10.42 -2.99
CA LEU A 67 1.33 9.35 -3.97
C LEU A 67 2.73 8.87 -4.40
N ILE A 68 2.92 7.55 -4.39
CA ILE A 68 4.13 6.86 -4.85
C ILE A 68 3.77 6.00 -6.06
N GLN A 69 4.63 6.00 -7.09
CA GLN A 69 4.49 5.13 -8.24
C GLN A 69 5.21 3.80 -7.98
N ILE A 70 4.49 2.71 -8.15
CA ILE A 70 4.99 1.33 -8.04
C ILE A 70 4.91 0.66 -9.39
N SER A 71 6.00 0.04 -9.82
CA SER A 71 6.04 -0.69 -11.08
C SER A 71 5.37 -2.05 -10.92
N LEU A 72 4.38 -2.35 -11.76
CA LEU A 72 3.67 -3.63 -11.78
C LEU A 72 4.07 -4.45 -13.01
N ARG A 73 4.13 -5.77 -12.89
CA ARG A 73 4.28 -6.69 -14.00
C ARG A 73 2.92 -6.86 -14.68
N GLU A 74 2.85 -6.53 -15.99
CA GLU A 74 1.63 -6.63 -16.80
C GLU A 74 0.43 -5.86 -16.23
N GLY A 75 0.67 -4.83 -15.39
CA GLY A 75 -0.41 -4.14 -14.67
C GLY A 75 -1.21 -5.03 -13.72
N ARG A 76 -0.73 -6.22 -13.37
CA ARG A 76 -1.50 -7.28 -12.71
C ARG A 76 -0.88 -7.78 -11.40
N THR A 77 0.43 -7.95 -11.35
CA THR A 77 1.14 -8.53 -10.21
C THR A 77 2.49 -7.84 -9.96
N ILE A 78 3.20 -8.25 -8.93
CA ILE A 78 4.55 -7.75 -8.62
C ILE A 78 5.61 -8.46 -9.48
N HIS A 79 6.77 -7.81 -9.66
CA HIS A 79 7.85 -8.34 -10.51
C HIS A 79 8.52 -9.57 -9.93
N HIS A 80 8.72 -9.63 -8.63
CA HIS A 80 9.35 -10.74 -7.90
C HIS A 80 8.87 -10.77 -6.44
N ASP A 81 9.11 -11.87 -5.76
CA ASP A 81 8.81 -12.01 -4.34
C ASP A 81 9.59 -10.98 -3.53
N THR A 82 8.91 -10.33 -2.60
CA THR A 82 9.50 -9.27 -1.76
C THR A 82 9.14 -9.46 -0.30
N PHE A 83 10.00 -8.94 0.55
CA PHE A 83 9.81 -8.90 1.98
C PHE A 83 9.96 -7.47 2.50
N GLY A 84 8.98 -7.02 3.27
CA GLY A 84 8.99 -5.72 3.93
C GLY A 84 8.87 -5.83 5.43
N LYS A 85 9.59 -4.94 6.13
CA LYS A 85 9.53 -4.82 7.60
C LYS A 85 9.35 -3.35 7.98
N ASP A 86 8.44 -3.10 8.89
CA ASP A 86 8.28 -1.79 9.54
C ASP A 86 7.89 -1.98 11.01
N GLY A 87 8.78 -1.58 11.91
CA GLY A 87 8.64 -1.89 13.33
C GLY A 87 8.48 -3.39 13.55
N ALA A 88 7.40 -3.79 14.24
CA ALA A 88 7.04 -5.19 14.46
C ALA A 88 6.29 -5.82 13.27
N GLY A 89 5.86 -5.03 12.27
CA GLY A 89 5.18 -5.52 11.07
C GLY A 89 6.16 -6.15 10.10
N LYS A 90 5.85 -7.38 9.66
CA LYS A 90 6.61 -8.12 8.66
C LYS A 90 5.63 -8.63 7.62
N ILE A 91 5.90 -8.41 6.34
CA ILE A 91 5.07 -8.88 5.24
C ILE A 91 5.94 -9.57 4.20
N LYS A 92 5.47 -10.73 3.75
CA LYS A 92 5.98 -11.42 2.57
C LYS A 92 4.95 -11.29 1.46
N LEU A 93 5.37 -10.77 0.30
CA LEU A 93 4.59 -10.68 -0.93
C LEU A 93 5.18 -11.66 -1.94
N ARG A 94 4.31 -12.43 -2.59
CA ARG A 94 4.69 -13.38 -3.65
C ARG A 94 3.92 -13.05 -4.90
N SER A 95 4.61 -13.05 -6.03
CA SER A 95 3.99 -12.94 -7.34
C SER A 95 3.11 -14.18 -7.60
N ALA A 96 1.99 -13.97 -8.28
CA ALA A 96 1.05 -15.05 -8.55
C ALA A 96 0.68 -15.13 -10.03
N PRO A 97 0.38 -16.33 -10.57
CA PRO A 97 -0.10 -16.51 -11.91
C PRO A 97 -1.49 -15.88 -12.09
N LYS A 98 -1.88 -15.71 -13.36
CA LYS A 98 -3.18 -15.14 -13.72
C LYS A 98 -4.32 -16.02 -13.19
N GLY A 99 -5.31 -15.40 -12.54
CA GLY A 99 -6.47 -16.08 -11.99
C GLY A 99 -6.37 -16.46 -10.52
N THR A 100 -5.24 -16.23 -9.86
CA THR A 100 -5.08 -16.50 -8.41
C THR A 100 -5.93 -15.55 -7.56
N GLY A 101 -6.13 -14.31 -8.02
CA GLY A 101 -6.79 -13.27 -7.23
C GLY A 101 -5.90 -12.71 -6.12
N ILE A 102 -6.50 -11.89 -5.26
CA ILE A 102 -5.81 -11.27 -4.13
C ILE A 102 -6.00 -12.14 -2.88
N ILE A 103 -4.96 -12.87 -2.50
CA ILE A 103 -4.91 -13.67 -1.27
C ILE A 103 -4.11 -12.89 -0.24
N ALA A 104 -4.79 -12.07 0.58
CA ALA A 104 -4.16 -11.19 1.55
C ALA A 104 -5.08 -10.88 2.73
N GLY A 105 -4.49 -10.54 3.87
CA GLY A 105 -5.23 -10.02 5.03
C GLY A 105 -5.82 -8.63 4.74
N GLY A 106 -6.89 -8.25 5.45
CA GLY A 106 -7.70 -7.04 5.20
C GLY A 106 -6.90 -5.77 4.86
N PRO A 107 -5.95 -5.33 5.70
CA PRO A 107 -5.18 -4.12 5.42
C PRO A 107 -4.34 -4.21 4.13
N VAL A 108 -3.70 -5.36 3.89
CA VAL A 108 -2.87 -5.59 2.69
C VAL A 108 -3.74 -5.73 1.45
N ARG A 109 -4.89 -6.38 1.57
CA ARG A 109 -5.88 -6.50 0.50
C ARG A 109 -6.34 -5.13 0.01
N ALA A 110 -6.66 -4.22 0.94
CA ALA A 110 -7.05 -2.85 0.59
C ALA A 110 -5.94 -2.11 -0.20
N VAL A 111 -4.67 -2.29 0.19
CA VAL A 111 -3.51 -1.75 -0.55
C VAL A 111 -3.43 -2.31 -1.96
N CYS A 112 -3.55 -3.63 -2.13
CA CYS A 112 -3.44 -4.29 -3.44
C CYS A 112 -4.58 -3.88 -4.39
N GLU A 113 -5.82 -3.82 -3.91
CA GLU A 113 -6.99 -3.43 -4.70
C GLU A 113 -6.90 -1.98 -5.19
N VAL A 114 -6.48 -1.06 -4.32
CA VAL A 114 -6.33 0.37 -4.64
C VAL A 114 -5.16 0.61 -5.60
N LEU A 115 -4.10 -0.19 -5.51
CA LEU A 115 -2.94 -0.16 -6.42
C LEU A 115 -3.26 -0.72 -7.81
N GLY A 116 -4.29 -1.58 -7.93
CA GLY A 116 -4.68 -2.25 -9.16
C GLY A 116 -4.05 -3.64 -9.35
N ILE A 117 -3.49 -4.23 -8.29
CA ILE A 117 -2.99 -5.61 -8.34
C ILE A 117 -4.19 -6.55 -8.40
N LYS A 118 -4.15 -7.49 -9.35
CA LYS A 118 -5.19 -8.51 -9.56
C LYS A 118 -4.82 -9.86 -8.95
N ASP A 119 -3.54 -10.21 -9.00
CA ASP A 119 -3.05 -11.53 -8.56
C ASP A 119 -1.82 -11.38 -7.67
N ILE A 120 -1.97 -11.74 -6.40
CA ILE A 120 -0.89 -11.68 -5.40
C ILE A 120 -1.22 -12.58 -4.22
N VAL A 121 -0.18 -13.18 -3.65
CA VAL A 121 -0.27 -13.88 -2.37
C VAL A 121 0.55 -13.10 -1.33
N ALA A 122 -0.10 -12.71 -0.25
CA ALA A 122 0.54 -11.94 0.81
C ALA A 122 0.28 -12.55 2.19
N LYS A 123 1.32 -12.64 2.99
CA LYS A 123 1.23 -13.08 4.39
C LYS A 123 1.82 -12.05 5.32
N SER A 124 0.99 -11.56 6.24
CA SER A 124 1.45 -10.74 7.36
C SER A 124 2.00 -11.65 8.47
N MET A 125 3.17 -11.29 8.96
CA MET A 125 3.88 -11.97 10.04
C MET A 125 4.28 -10.93 11.09
N GLY A 126 4.21 -11.28 12.37
CA GLY A 126 4.54 -10.37 13.47
C GLY A 126 3.30 -9.71 14.04
N THR A 127 3.10 -8.42 13.83
CA THR A 127 1.99 -7.67 14.44
C THR A 127 0.74 -7.65 13.59
N ALA A 128 -0.42 -7.58 14.26
CA ALA A 128 -1.71 -7.31 13.63
C ALA A 128 -2.04 -5.81 13.52
N ASN A 129 -1.18 -4.89 14.02
CA ASN A 129 -1.42 -3.46 13.95
C ASN A 129 -1.49 -2.97 12.48
N PRO A 130 -2.65 -2.46 12.01
CA PRO A 130 -2.84 -2.07 10.61
C PRO A 130 -1.82 -1.02 10.12
N HIS A 131 -1.41 -0.10 10.97
CA HIS A 131 -0.42 0.93 10.62
C HIS A 131 0.93 0.31 10.25
N ASN A 132 1.45 -0.61 11.07
CA ASN A 132 2.72 -1.26 10.82
C ASN A 132 2.63 -2.21 9.62
N VAL A 133 1.52 -2.93 9.50
CA VAL A 133 1.25 -3.85 8.39
C VAL A 133 1.27 -3.12 7.05
N ILE A 134 0.54 -1.99 6.94
CA ILE A 134 0.49 -1.20 5.70
C ILE A 134 1.85 -0.58 5.37
N ARG A 135 2.56 -0.02 6.35
CA ARG A 135 3.90 0.53 6.13
C ARG A 135 4.91 -0.54 5.69
N ALA A 136 4.85 -1.73 6.30
CA ALA A 136 5.67 -2.87 5.88
C ALA A 136 5.32 -3.30 4.44
N CYS A 137 4.04 -3.32 4.08
CA CYS A 137 3.58 -3.60 2.72
C CYS A 137 4.13 -2.59 1.71
N MET A 138 4.05 -1.29 2.01
CA MET A 138 4.61 -0.25 1.14
C MET A 138 6.12 -0.38 0.97
N LYS A 139 6.85 -0.66 2.05
CA LYS A 139 8.29 -0.92 1.97
C LYS A 139 8.61 -2.15 1.12
N ALA A 140 7.79 -3.21 1.17
CA ALA A 140 7.94 -4.38 0.32
C ALA A 140 7.71 -4.04 -1.16
N LEU A 141 6.63 -3.29 -1.46
CA LEU A 141 6.28 -2.89 -2.82
C LEU A 141 7.31 -1.93 -3.44
N THR A 142 7.89 -1.02 -2.66
CA THR A 142 8.93 -0.09 -3.14
C THR A 142 10.28 -0.75 -3.36
N LYS A 143 10.58 -1.85 -2.66
CA LYS A 143 11.83 -2.60 -2.82
C LYS A 143 11.90 -3.43 -4.10
N GLN A 144 10.79 -3.65 -4.78
CA GLN A 144 10.79 -4.42 -6.01
C GLN A 144 11.48 -3.64 -7.14
N HIS A 145 12.17 -4.38 -7.99
CA HIS A 145 12.85 -3.83 -9.15
C HIS A 145 12.27 -4.38 -10.44
N SER A 146 11.92 -3.48 -11.36
CA SER A 146 11.51 -3.88 -12.70
C SER A 146 12.73 -4.35 -13.53
N PRO A 147 12.55 -5.22 -14.53
CA PRO A 147 13.63 -5.61 -15.43
C PRO A 147 14.31 -4.43 -16.11
N LYS A 148 13.55 -3.37 -16.44
CA LYS A 148 14.10 -2.11 -16.99
C LYS A 148 15.05 -1.43 -16.01
N HIS A 149 14.70 -1.37 -14.73
CA HIS A 149 15.56 -0.76 -13.71
C HIS A 149 16.86 -1.58 -13.51
N ILE A 150 16.75 -2.91 -13.49
CA ILE A 150 17.91 -3.79 -13.39
C ILE A 150 18.83 -3.69 -14.62
N SER A 151 18.23 -3.56 -15.82
CA SER A 151 18.97 -3.34 -17.08
C SER A 151 19.82 -2.08 -17.03
N LEU A 152 19.25 -0.97 -16.53
CA LEU A 152 19.98 0.29 -16.36
C LEU A 152 21.15 0.16 -15.35
N ILE A 153 20.91 -0.49 -14.20
CA ILE A 153 21.96 -0.66 -13.17
C ILE A 153 23.09 -1.56 -13.66
N ARG A 154 22.76 -2.64 -14.39
CA ARG A 154 23.73 -3.66 -14.82
C ARG A 154 24.28 -3.45 -16.21
N SER A 155 23.81 -2.44 -16.94
CA SER A 155 24.15 -2.17 -18.36
C SER A 155 24.00 -3.40 -19.25
N LYS A 156 22.95 -4.22 -19.03
CA LYS A 156 22.63 -5.44 -19.77
C LYS A 156 21.31 -5.32 -20.50
N LYS A 157 21.13 -6.09 -21.58
CA LYS A 157 19.86 -6.13 -22.32
C LYS A 157 18.74 -6.74 -21.47
N ILE A 158 17.54 -6.24 -21.64
CA ILE A 158 16.36 -6.69 -20.89
C ILE A 158 16.08 -8.19 -21.15
N SER A 159 16.30 -8.68 -22.39
CA SER A 159 16.15 -10.10 -22.74
C SER A 159 17.02 -11.01 -21.89
N GLU A 160 18.31 -10.69 -21.72
CA GLU A 160 19.24 -11.46 -20.87
C GLU A 160 18.82 -11.54 -19.40
N ILE A 161 18.12 -10.49 -18.90
CA ILE A 161 17.64 -10.46 -17.52
C ILE A 161 16.39 -11.30 -17.35
N ILE A 162 15.52 -11.34 -18.38
CA ILE A 162 14.29 -12.12 -18.35
C ILE A 162 14.59 -13.63 -18.48
N GLU A 163 15.48 -14.02 -19.37
CA GLU A 163 15.89 -15.43 -19.58
C GLU A 163 16.49 -16.07 -18.32
N LYS A 164 17.25 -15.27 -17.53
CA LYS A 164 17.85 -15.74 -16.27
C LYS A 164 16.89 -15.72 -15.08
N ARG A 165 15.63 -15.47 -15.31
CA ARG A 165 14.63 -15.35 -14.25
C ARG A 165 14.01 -16.71 -13.84
N GLY A 166 14.41 -17.79 -14.51
CA GLY A 166 14.11 -19.21 -14.24
C GLY A 166 12.98 -19.46 -13.29
#